data_127e5b503bd08996df46d0031f49de04
#
_entry.id   127e5b503bd08996df46d0031f49de04
#
_cell.length_a   1.000
_cell.length_b   1.000
_cell.length_c   1.000
_cell.angle_alpha   90.00
_cell.angle_beta   90.00
_cell.angle_gamma   90.00
#
_symmetry.space_group_name_H-M   'P 1'
#
loop_
_entity.id
_entity.type
_entity.pdbx_description
1 polymer ?
#
loop_
_entity_poly.entity_id
_entity_poly.type
_entity_poly.pdbx_seq_one_letter_code
_entity_poly.pdbx_strand_id
1 'polypeptide(L)'
;MHLSYSTSTYKERVYKSYSIAESYRDGKTSRKRTIWTLGKLTDQQADQIRLILKVVQNEDEVVTRLKDIVVQDTKAYLDIAVANDLWEQWQLDHAFEYDVTDSPLPTHTVAKILTINRCTDPCSHYSVPMWAKKTGLKDVLKIDLSRLNDDKIYYELDKINLNKISIENHLFNSTYKKEPGSYDFINYDLTTSYFVGFKCNLSAFGKGKKECHGRRQVLLGVLINDQGYPFKWDVFPGNTAEVKTLKGNINACKSRFKLGNKNVTVVFDRGIISDDNAELIEEAEMKYISALDRNQISPSGVNLDPFKGLSVDEVTKEVSIPAGFRKYDDELYFHDSGVIGTKRFIVGFNPTLFKEDRTNRDEKVKVFETYLKKENKDLNKAQRDRKFDATKSRIINELKRLKIRKYYESPVLNPITVVRKLKDATVRDIKSFKIEIKMKKDVVKADKLLDGVCVFISNHTEKQGRGFRVRPHTIINAYRDKTKIEDVFKNVKSFLKLRPFFVNTNAHVEAVYTICILAYFINKYLSNQRKAIGEKDYLNSKELYAPFKDIDIATLADSNTGQTVRKAVELPPDTKKLLERIELGHVALTQL
;
A
#
# COMPACT_ATOMS: atom_id res chain seq x y z
N MET A 1 8.16 -55.47 -26.82
CA MET A 1 9.15 -55.43 -27.94
C MET A 1 10.29 -54.49 -27.58
N HIS A 2 11.52 -54.74 -28.06
CA HIS A 2 12.66 -53.84 -27.83
C HIS A 2 13.59 -53.82 -29.04
N LEU A 3 14.34 -52.74 -29.19
CA LEU A 3 15.38 -52.63 -30.23
C LEU A 3 16.63 -53.35 -29.77
N SER A 4 17.10 -54.28 -30.56
CA SER A 4 18.36 -54.98 -30.35
C SER A 4 19.30 -54.83 -31.54
N TYR A 5 20.57 -55.11 -31.36
CA TYR A 5 21.53 -55.09 -32.46
C TYR A 5 22.48 -56.28 -32.39
N SER A 6 22.99 -56.62 -33.54
CA SER A 6 24.13 -57.52 -33.72
C SER A 6 25.31 -56.76 -34.31
N THR A 7 26.50 -57.17 -33.95
CA THR A 7 27.73 -56.56 -34.48
C THR A 7 28.44 -57.53 -35.39
N SER A 8 28.93 -57.06 -36.54
CA SER A 8 29.82 -57.79 -37.41
C SER A 8 31.04 -56.94 -37.71
N THR A 9 32.22 -57.57 -37.78
CA THR A 9 33.49 -56.85 -38.08
C THR A 9 33.97 -57.24 -39.47
N TYR A 10 34.22 -56.25 -40.34
CA TYR A 10 34.81 -56.44 -41.66
C TYR A 10 35.88 -55.39 -41.88
N LYS A 11 37.11 -55.81 -42.21
CA LYS A 11 38.27 -54.91 -42.39
C LYS A 11 38.44 -53.90 -41.26
N GLU A 12 38.50 -54.38 -40.01
CA GLU A 12 38.66 -53.58 -38.78
C GLU A 12 37.51 -52.59 -38.47
N ARG A 13 36.47 -52.56 -39.28
CA ARG A 13 35.29 -51.69 -39.03
C ARG A 13 34.16 -52.54 -38.40
N VAL A 14 33.60 -52.04 -37.32
CA VAL A 14 32.44 -52.67 -36.64
C VAL A 14 31.17 -52.12 -37.29
N TYR A 15 30.34 -53.03 -37.75
CA TYR A 15 29.01 -52.74 -38.29
C TYR A 15 27.94 -53.20 -37.32
N LYS A 16 27.00 -52.30 -37.00
CA LYS A 16 25.80 -52.63 -36.19
C LYS A 16 24.63 -52.85 -37.15
N SER A 17 23.93 -53.98 -36.98
CA SER A 17 22.66 -54.27 -37.64
C SER A 17 21.58 -54.35 -36.59
N TYR A 18 20.59 -53.48 -36.68
CA TYR A 18 19.50 -53.35 -35.71
C TYR A 18 18.30 -54.20 -36.13
N SER A 19 17.58 -54.71 -35.10
CA SER A 19 16.34 -55.47 -35.29
C SER A 19 15.36 -55.18 -34.15
N ILE A 20 14.06 -55.22 -34.43
CA ILE A 20 13.01 -55.27 -33.40
C ILE A 20 12.88 -56.71 -32.95
N ALA A 21 12.97 -56.93 -31.66
CA ALA A 21 12.91 -58.27 -31.07
C ALA A 21 11.93 -58.30 -29.88
N GLU A 22 11.43 -59.46 -29.63
CA GLU A 22 10.57 -59.79 -28.51
C GLU A 22 11.24 -60.85 -27.63
N SER A 23 11.19 -60.68 -26.33
CA SER A 23 11.62 -61.70 -25.37
C SER A 23 10.40 -62.54 -24.98
N TYR A 24 10.54 -63.85 -25.04
CA TYR A 24 9.51 -64.78 -24.60
C TYR A 24 10.12 -65.85 -23.68
N ARG A 25 9.32 -66.47 -22.86
CA ARG A 25 9.75 -67.56 -21.98
C ARG A 25 9.48 -68.90 -22.65
N ASP A 26 10.52 -69.72 -22.69
CA ASP A 26 10.44 -71.08 -23.10
C ASP A 26 10.86 -71.95 -21.88
N GLY A 27 9.86 -72.42 -21.11
CA GLY A 27 10.07 -73.01 -19.81
C GLY A 27 10.73 -72.09 -18.80
N LYS A 28 11.90 -72.47 -18.28
CA LYS A 28 12.67 -71.61 -17.31
C LYS A 28 13.64 -70.63 -18.00
N THR A 29 13.78 -70.70 -19.31
CA THR A 29 14.74 -69.85 -20.08
C THR A 29 14.06 -68.73 -20.81
N SER A 30 14.66 -67.51 -20.76
CA SER A 30 14.23 -66.41 -21.58
C SER A 30 14.90 -66.47 -22.93
N ARG A 31 14.09 -66.52 -24.00
CA ARG A 31 14.57 -66.54 -25.39
C ARG A 31 14.15 -65.25 -26.10
N LYS A 32 14.85 -64.90 -27.17
CA LYS A 32 14.63 -63.72 -27.99
C LYS A 32 14.23 -64.18 -29.40
N ARG A 33 13.15 -63.60 -29.91
CA ARG A 33 12.68 -63.75 -31.27
C ARG A 33 12.80 -62.42 -32.01
N THR A 34 13.49 -62.43 -33.16
CA THR A 34 13.52 -61.24 -34.05
C THR A 34 12.20 -61.19 -34.81
N ILE A 35 11.53 -60.04 -34.73
CA ILE A 35 10.26 -59.78 -35.41
C ILE A 35 10.54 -59.13 -36.75
N TRP A 36 11.46 -58.12 -36.77
CA TRP A 36 11.79 -57.39 -37.97
C TRP A 36 13.25 -56.94 -37.95
N THR A 37 13.94 -57.04 -39.07
CA THR A 37 15.32 -56.57 -39.24
C THR A 37 15.30 -55.20 -39.91
N LEU A 38 15.90 -54.22 -39.24
CA LEU A 38 15.94 -52.82 -39.70
C LEU A 38 17.24 -52.47 -40.45
N GLY A 39 18.28 -53.30 -40.29
CA GLY A 39 19.57 -53.05 -40.90
C GLY A 39 20.42 -52.01 -40.17
N LYS A 40 21.17 -51.20 -40.94
CA LYS A 40 22.01 -50.13 -40.35
C LYS A 40 21.16 -48.93 -39.98
N LEU A 41 21.33 -48.42 -38.74
CA LEU A 41 20.74 -47.20 -38.27
C LEU A 41 21.82 -46.27 -37.74
N THR A 42 21.62 -44.97 -37.83
CA THR A 42 22.37 -44.00 -37.02
C THR A 42 21.97 -44.12 -35.57
N ASP A 43 22.82 -43.65 -34.63
CA ASP A 43 22.49 -43.68 -33.21
C ASP A 43 21.21 -42.89 -32.94
N GLN A 44 20.98 -41.73 -33.58
CA GLN A 44 19.76 -40.94 -33.48
C GLN A 44 18.51 -41.72 -33.97
N GLN A 45 18.61 -42.46 -35.10
CA GLN A 45 17.49 -43.31 -35.57
C GLN A 45 17.21 -44.47 -34.60
N ALA A 46 18.26 -45.08 -34.04
CA ALA A 46 18.11 -46.14 -33.06
C ALA A 46 17.39 -45.62 -31.78
N ASP A 47 17.72 -44.41 -31.29
CA ASP A 47 17.09 -43.82 -30.14
C ASP A 47 15.61 -43.45 -30.40
N GLN A 48 15.30 -42.93 -31.60
CA GLN A 48 13.93 -42.67 -32.02
C GLN A 48 13.09 -43.98 -32.03
N ILE A 49 13.63 -45.09 -32.57
CA ILE A 49 12.93 -46.35 -32.58
C ILE A 49 12.76 -46.92 -31.18
N ARG A 50 13.76 -46.76 -30.28
CA ARG A 50 13.62 -47.17 -28.87
C ARG A 50 12.48 -46.39 -28.20
N LEU A 51 12.39 -45.10 -28.44
CA LEU A 51 11.33 -44.26 -27.93
C LEU A 51 9.96 -44.73 -28.44
N ILE A 52 9.80 -44.94 -29.74
CA ILE A 52 8.57 -45.45 -30.35
C ILE A 52 8.15 -46.77 -29.72
N LEU A 53 9.08 -47.73 -29.58
CA LEU A 53 8.80 -49.07 -29.01
C LEU A 53 8.40 -48.97 -27.53
N LYS A 54 8.89 -47.97 -26.79
CA LYS A 54 8.51 -47.72 -25.42
C LYS A 54 7.10 -47.12 -25.33
N VAL A 55 6.81 -46.14 -26.17
CA VAL A 55 5.51 -45.43 -26.21
C VAL A 55 4.38 -46.37 -26.68
N VAL A 56 4.59 -47.19 -27.68
CA VAL A 56 3.59 -48.19 -28.17
C VAL A 56 3.14 -49.20 -27.07
N GLN A 57 3.91 -49.34 -25.99
CA GLN A 57 3.55 -50.17 -24.84
C GLN A 57 2.75 -49.42 -23.78
N ASN A 58 2.58 -48.13 -23.93
CA ASN A 58 1.86 -47.25 -22.99
C ASN A 58 0.77 -46.50 -23.76
N GLU A 59 -0.49 -46.75 -23.47
CA GLU A 59 -1.64 -46.17 -24.15
C GLU A 59 -1.76 -44.65 -23.88
N ASP A 60 -1.15 -44.14 -22.81
CA ASP A 60 -1.18 -42.74 -22.41
C ASP A 60 -0.06 -41.90 -23.06
N GLU A 61 0.84 -42.48 -23.82
CA GLU A 61 1.95 -41.80 -24.45
C GLU A 61 1.81 -41.79 -25.99
N VAL A 62 2.19 -40.66 -26.62
CA VAL A 62 2.13 -40.48 -28.09
C VAL A 62 3.47 -39.98 -28.63
N VAL A 63 3.86 -40.48 -29.78
CA VAL A 63 4.99 -39.95 -30.56
C VAL A 63 4.45 -39.05 -31.66
N THR A 64 4.79 -37.77 -31.64
CA THR A 64 4.39 -36.82 -32.67
C THR A 64 5.57 -36.05 -33.26
N ARG A 65 5.41 -35.49 -34.45
CA ARG A 65 6.43 -34.63 -35.07
C ARG A 65 6.28 -33.22 -34.52
N LEU A 66 7.40 -32.55 -34.26
CA LEU A 66 7.39 -31.16 -33.75
C LEU A 66 6.52 -30.19 -34.57
N LYS A 67 6.43 -30.39 -35.90
CA LYS A 67 5.58 -29.58 -36.77
C LYS A 67 4.06 -29.80 -36.61
N ASP A 68 3.68 -30.89 -35.98
CA ASP A 68 2.28 -31.28 -35.75
C ASP A 68 1.82 -30.85 -34.34
N ILE A 69 2.72 -30.28 -33.53
CA ILE A 69 2.39 -29.70 -32.22
C ILE A 69 1.89 -28.28 -32.40
N VAL A 70 0.69 -28.01 -31.88
CA VAL A 70 0.05 -26.69 -31.89
C VAL A 70 -0.11 -26.21 -30.45
N VAL A 71 0.23 -24.94 -30.18
CA VAL A 71 -0.11 -24.28 -28.91
C VAL A 71 -1.57 -23.85 -28.98
N GLN A 72 -2.43 -24.49 -28.22
CA GLN A 72 -3.88 -24.17 -28.18
C GLN A 72 -4.17 -22.98 -27.27
N ASP A 73 -3.50 -22.90 -26.13
CA ASP A 73 -3.76 -21.91 -25.11
C ASP A 73 -2.50 -21.67 -24.26
N THR A 74 -2.34 -20.43 -23.78
CA THR A 74 -1.33 -20.06 -22.78
C THR A 74 -1.99 -19.30 -21.64
N LYS A 75 -1.59 -19.56 -20.39
CA LYS A 75 -2.19 -18.97 -19.18
C LYS A 75 -1.11 -18.53 -18.22
N ALA A 76 -1.19 -17.28 -17.77
CA ALA A 76 -0.31 -16.74 -16.73
C ALA A 76 -0.27 -17.67 -15.51
N TYR A 77 0.92 -18.01 -15.04
CA TYR A 77 1.11 -19.07 -14.06
C TYR A 77 2.01 -18.68 -12.87
N LEU A 78 3.27 -18.33 -13.12
CA LEU A 78 4.28 -18.31 -12.05
C LEU A 78 4.01 -17.22 -11.02
N ASP A 79 3.56 -16.05 -11.42
CA ASP A 79 3.19 -14.97 -10.50
C ASP A 79 2.04 -15.38 -9.56
N ILE A 80 1.07 -16.14 -10.09
CA ILE A 80 -0.04 -16.71 -9.32
C ILE A 80 0.47 -17.80 -8.37
N ALA A 81 1.37 -18.67 -8.85
CA ALA A 81 1.95 -19.74 -8.03
C ALA A 81 2.78 -19.18 -6.87
N VAL A 82 3.58 -18.13 -7.11
CA VAL A 82 4.33 -17.43 -6.07
C VAL A 82 3.39 -16.80 -5.03
N ALA A 83 2.33 -16.10 -5.47
CA ALA A 83 1.39 -15.48 -4.55
C ALA A 83 0.61 -16.53 -3.72
N ASN A 84 0.27 -17.67 -4.33
CA ASN A 84 -0.36 -18.80 -3.63
C ASN A 84 0.59 -19.42 -2.59
N ASP A 85 1.84 -19.64 -2.95
CA ASP A 85 2.82 -20.24 -2.04
C ASP A 85 3.04 -19.35 -0.81
N LEU A 86 3.12 -18.04 -0.99
CA LEU A 86 3.22 -17.09 0.12
C LEU A 86 1.98 -17.12 1.02
N TRP A 87 0.78 -17.30 0.46
CA TRP A 87 -0.44 -17.50 1.24
C TRP A 87 -0.35 -18.77 2.10
N GLU A 88 0.13 -19.89 1.53
CA GLU A 88 0.33 -21.16 2.24
C GLU A 88 1.40 -21.06 3.32
N GLN A 89 2.55 -20.43 3.05
CA GLN A 89 3.61 -20.22 4.03
C GLN A 89 3.14 -19.49 5.29
N TRP A 90 2.21 -18.56 5.15
CA TRP A 90 1.61 -17.84 6.25
C TRP A 90 0.36 -18.52 6.81
N GLN A 91 -0.02 -19.69 6.25
CA GLN A 91 -1.19 -20.47 6.68
C GLN A 91 -2.46 -19.61 6.79
N LEU A 92 -2.66 -18.71 5.81
CA LEU A 92 -3.75 -17.73 5.86
C LEU A 92 -5.13 -18.37 5.79
N ASP A 93 -5.27 -19.61 5.34
CA ASP A 93 -6.53 -20.36 5.39
C ASP A 93 -7.01 -20.53 6.85
N HIS A 94 -6.11 -20.71 7.80
CA HIS A 94 -6.42 -20.86 9.23
C HIS A 94 -6.89 -19.55 9.90
N ALA A 95 -6.82 -18.45 9.20
CA ALA A 95 -7.33 -17.17 9.68
C ALA A 95 -8.86 -17.05 9.58
N PHE A 96 -9.55 -18.02 8.95
CA PHE A 96 -10.98 -17.99 8.68
C PHE A 96 -11.73 -18.97 9.58
N GLU A 97 -11.98 -18.56 10.83
CA GLU A 97 -12.64 -19.40 11.84
C GLU A 97 -14.12 -19.71 11.52
N TYR A 98 -14.79 -18.78 10.83
CA TYR A 98 -16.22 -18.91 10.46
C TYR A 98 -16.37 -19.38 9.00
N ASP A 99 -15.62 -20.41 8.63
CA ASP A 99 -15.67 -20.97 7.29
C ASP A 99 -16.57 -22.22 7.25
N VAL A 100 -17.31 -22.39 6.17
CA VAL A 100 -18.11 -23.60 5.92
C VAL A 100 -17.24 -24.55 5.09
N THR A 101 -16.63 -25.52 5.75
CA THR A 101 -15.65 -26.44 5.16
C THR A 101 -16.25 -27.34 4.05
N ASP A 102 -17.57 -27.64 4.12
CA ASP A 102 -18.27 -28.47 3.12
C ASP A 102 -18.67 -27.73 1.85
N SER A 103 -18.34 -26.43 1.76
CA SER A 103 -18.57 -25.66 0.54
C SER A 103 -17.55 -26.01 -0.54
N PRO A 104 -17.96 -26.25 -1.80
CA PRO A 104 -17.03 -26.46 -2.91
C PRO A 104 -16.07 -25.29 -3.16
N LEU A 105 -16.46 -24.08 -2.72
CA LEU A 105 -15.62 -22.89 -2.68
C LEU A 105 -15.79 -22.22 -1.30
N PRO A 106 -14.98 -22.64 -0.30
CA PRO A 106 -14.99 -22.07 1.05
C PRO A 106 -14.60 -20.58 1.05
N THR A 107 -14.93 -19.86 2.12
CA THR A 107 -14.66 -18.42 2.26
C THR A 107 -13.17 -18.10 2.14
N HIS A 108 -12.29 -18.88 2.81
CA HIS A 108 -10.84 -18.71 2.70
C HIS A 108 -10.34 -18.87 1.26
N THR A 109 -10.91 -19.81 0.49
CA THR A 109 -10.54 -20.03 -0.92
C THR A 109 -10.93 -18.82 -1.78
N VAL A 110 -12.13 -18.27 -1.61
CA VAL A 110 -12.53 -17.05 -2.32
C VAL A 110 -11.67 -15.87 -1.91
N ALA A 111 -11.36 -15.72 -0.62
CA ALA A 111 -10.44 -14.69 -0.13
C ALA A 111 -9.03 -14.85 -0.73
N LYS A 112 -8.51 -16.07 -0.82
CA LYS A 112 -7.24 -16.42 -1.49
C LYS A 112 -7.26 -15.97 -2.95
N ILE A 113 -8.28 -16.34 -3.71
CA ILE A 113 -8.45 -15.97 -5.12
C ILE A 113 -8.45 -14.45 -5.28
N LEU A 114 -9.24 -13.73 -4.47
CA LEU A 114 -9.30 -12.27 -4.51
C LEU A 114 -7.96 -11.63 -4.14
N THR A 115 -7.26 -12.17 -3.16
CA THR A 115 -5.94 -11.69 -2.72
C THR A 115 -4.88 -11.89 -3.81
N ILE A 116 -4.81 -13.08 -4.42
CA ILE A 116 -3.90 -13.36 -5.55
C ILE A 116 -4.20 -12.44 -6.72
N ASN A 117 -5.49 -12.23 -7.06
CA ASN A 117 -5.86 -11.26 -8.09
C ASN A 117 -5.34 -9.85 -7.77
N ARG A 118 -5.45 -9.39 -6.51
CA ARG A 118 -4.91 -8.09 -6.10
C ARG A 118 -3.38 -8.00 -6.22
N CYS A 119 -2.68 -9.08 -5.97
CA CYS A 119 -1.21 -9.13 -6.08
C CYS A 119 -0.74 -9.08 -7.53
N THR A 120 -1.37 -9.84 -8.44
CA THR A 120 -0.87 -10.11 -9.79
C THR A 120 -1.50 -9.22 -10.87
N ASP A 121 -2.83 -9.22 -10.99
CA ASP A 121 -3.57 -8.45 -11.98
C ASP A 121 -4.91 -7.92 -11.41
N PRO A 122 -4.88 -6.84 -10.60
CA PRO A 122 -6.05 -6.32 -9.92
C PRO A 122 -7.16 -5.91 -10.90
N CYS A 123 -8.34 -6.52 -10.77
CA CYS A 123 -9.54 -6.20 -11.55
C CYS A 123 -10.77 -6.01 -10.64
N SER A 124 -11.92 -5.69 -11.22
CA SER A 124 -13.20 -5.59 -10.48
C SER A 124 -13.66 -6.97 -10.03
N HIS A 125 -14.41 -7.06 -8.91
CA HIS A 125 -14.97 -8.33 -8.44
C HIS A 125 -15.81 -9.04 -9.51
N TYR A 126 -16.55 -8.27 -10.32
CA TYR A 126 -17.29 -8.76 -11.49
C TYR A 126 -16.37 -9.43 -12.52
N SER A 127 -15.16 -8.93 -12.70
CA SER A 127 -14.20 -9.45 -13.69
C SER A 127 -13.34 -10.62 -13.18
N VAL A 128 -13.30 -10.86 -11.87
CA VAL A 128 -12.47 -11.93 -11.27
C VAL A 128 -12.80 -13.32 -11.83
N PRO A 129 -14.07 -13.73 -12.04
CA PRO A 129 -14.38 -15.03 -12.63
C PRO A 129 -13.81 -15.21 -14.04
N MET A 130 -13.81 -14.15 -14.84
CA MET A 130 -13.22 -14.16 -16.19
C MET A 130 -11.69 -14.22 -16.12
N TRP A 131 -11.07 -13.43 -15.23
CA TRP A 131 -9.63 -13.47 -14.98
C TRP A 131 -9.18 -14.87 -14.54
N ALA A 132 -9.90 -15.49 -13.61
CA ALA A 132 -9.59 -16.83 -13.12
C ALA A 132 -9.61 -17.90 -14.24
N LYS A 133 -10.57 -17.80 -15.18
CA LYS A 133 -10.64 -18.70 -16.34
C LYS A 133 -9.50 -18.49 -17.35
N LYS A 134 -8.99 -17.26 -17.48
CA LYS A 134 -7.93 -16.89 -18.42
C LYS A 134 -6.52 -17.12 -17.87
N THR A 135 -6.40 -17.53 -16.61
CA THR A 135 -5.12 -17.75 -15.96
C THR A 135 -4.95 -19.21 -15.52
N GLY A 136 -3.73 -19.58 -15.11
CA GLY A 136 -3.40 -20.90 -14.54
C GLY A 136 -3.90 -21.09 -13.09
N LEU A 137 -4.80 -20.24 -12.59
CA LEU A 137 -5.28 -20.29 -11.21
C LEU A 137 -5.87 -21.67 -10.83
N LYS A 138 -6.65 -22.27 -11.74
CA LYS A 138 -7.19 -23.63 -11.52
C LYS A 138 -6.10 -24.65 -11.30
N ASP A 139 -5.01 -24.55 -12.03
CA ASP A 139 -3.88 -25.48 -11.97
C ASP A 139 -3.08 -25.29 -10.70
N VAL A 140 -2.89 -24.03 -10.28
CA VAL A 140 -2.20 -23.69 -9.04
C VAL A 140 -2.99 -24.15 -7.83
N LEU A 141 -4.30 -23.87 -7.77
CA LEU A 141 -5.13 -24.20 -6.61
C LEU A 141 -5.62 -25.66 -6.61
N LYS A 142 -5.61 -26.35 -7.76
CA LYS A 142 -6.13 -27.70 -7.95
C LYS A 142 -7.59 -27.88 -7.51
N ILE A 143 -8.41 -26.85 -7.74
CA ILE A 143 -9.83 -26.82 -7.37
C ILE A 143 -10.73 -26.55 -8.58
N ASP A 144 -12.01 -26.92 -8.46
CA ASP A 144 -12.99 -26.57 -9.47
C ASP A 144 -13.49 -25.14 -9.28
N LEU A 145 -13.25 -24.28 -10.29
CA LEU A 145 -13.67 -22.88 -10.31
C LEU A 145 -15.00 -22.65 -11.06
N SER A 146 -15.72 -23.71 -11.45
CA SER A 146 -16.97 -23.59 -12.22
C SER A 146 -18.05 -22.80 -11.49
N ARG A 147 -18.05 -22.85 -10.16
CA ARG A 147 -18.99 -22.11 -9.29
C ARG A 147 -18.53 -20.70 -8.92
N LEU A 148 -17.35 -20.27 -9.37
CA LEU A 148 -16.87 -18.92 -9.12
C LEU A 148 -17.56 -17.95 -10.07
N ASN A 149 -18.50 -17.18 -9.53
CA ASN A 149 -19.21 -16.10 -10.21
C ASN A 149 -19.27 -14.85 -9.30
N ASP A 150 -19.79 -13.76 -9.81
CA ASP A 150 -19.90 -12.50 -9.07
C ASP A 150 -20.82 -12.62 -7.85
N ASP A 151 -21.98 -13.29 -7.95
CA ASP A 151 -22.89 -13.53 -6.82
C ASP A 151 -22.18 -14.27 -5.69
N LYS A 152 -21.45 -15.34 -6.02
CA LYS A 152 -20.65 -16.08 -5.03
C LYS A 152 -19.60 -15.19 -4.37
N ILE A 153 -18.91 -14.35 -5.14
CA ILE A 153 -17.91 -13.41 -4.58
C ILE A 153 -18.60 -12.45 -3.61
N TYR A 154 -19.71 -11.80 -3.99
CA TYR A 154 -20.40 -10.86 -3.11
C TYR A 154 -20.94 -11.54 -1.84
N TYR A 155 -21.47 -12.75 -1.94
CA TYR A 155 -21.88 -13.52 -0.79
C TYR A 155 -20.72 -13.84 0.17
N GLU A 156 -19.55 -14.18 -0.37
CA GLU A 156 -18.38 -14.47 0.45
C GLU A 156 -17.72 -13.20 1.03
N LEU A 157 -17.91 -12.02 0.44
CA LEU A 157 -17.45 -10.77 1.05
C LEU A 157 -18.09 -10.53 2.43
N ASP A 158 -19.37 -10.84 2.62
CA ASP A 158 -20.02 -10.74 3.92
C ASP A 158 -19.34 -11.67 4.96
N LYS A 159 -19.01 -12.89 4.56
CA LYS A 159 -18.32 -13.85 5.42
C LYS A 159 -16.87 -13.49 5.68
N ILE A 160 -16.15 -12.94 4.70
CA ILE A 160 -14.79 -12.40 4.90
C ILE A 160 -14.83 -11.31 5.97
N ASN A 161 -15.85 -10.44 5.95
CA ASN A 161 -16.00 -9.42 6.98
C ASN A 161 -16.24 -10.02 8.38
N LEU A 162 -17.02 -11.09 8.50
CA LEU A 162 -17.22 -11.80 9.78
C LEU A 162 -15.91 -12.35 10.34
N ASN A 163 -14.98 -12.77 9.48
CA ASN A 163 -13.68 -13.31 9.85
C ASN A 163 -12.61 -12.23 10.14
N LYS A 164 -12.93 -10.94 10.04
CA LYS A 164 -11.94 -9.85 10.19
C LYS A 164 -11.13 -9.95 11.47
N ILE A 165 -11.76 -10.22 12.60
CA ILE A 165 -11.08 -10.29 13.91
C ILE A 165 -10.13 -11.49 13.97
N SER A 166 -10.54 -12.65 13.47
CA SER A 166 -9.68 -13.84 13.44
C SER A 166 -8.50 -13.65 12.47
N ILE A 167 -8.73 -12.99 11.33
CA ILE A 167 -7.65 -12.64 10.38
C ILE A 167 -6.64 -11.70 11.06
N GLU A 168 -7.09 -10.64 11.73
CA GLU A 168 -6.22 -9.72 12.49
C GLU A 168 -5.39 -10.47 13.55
N ASN A 169 -6.03 -11.37 14.32
CA ASN A 169 -5.36 -12.19 15.32
C ASN A 169 -4.32 -13.11 14.70
N HIS A 170 -4.65 -13.75 13.59
CA HIS A 170 -3.74 -14.65 12.88
C HIS A 170 -2.49 -13.90 12.39
N LEU A 171 -2.66 -12.75 11.72
CA LEU A 171 -1.55 -11.94 11.24
C LEU A 171 -0.66 -11.45 12.40
N PHE A 172 -1.29 -10.96 13.49
CA PHE A 172 -0.55 -10.54 14.68
C PHE A 172 0.23 -11.70 15.29
N ASN A 173 -0.40 -12.83 15.59
CA ASN A 173 0.24 -13.97 16.24
C ASN A 173 1.38 -14.55 15.39
N SER A 174 1.17 -14.67 14.08
CA SER A 174 2.15 -15.23 13.15
C SER A 174 3.40 -14.34 13.04
N THR A 175 3.22 -13.01 12.95
CA THR A 175 4.35 -12.07 12.87
C THR A 175 5.01 -11.88 14.24
N TYR A 176 4.23 -11.79 15.33
CA TYR A 176 4.75 -11.64 16.68
C TYR A 176 5.58 -12.87 17.12
N LYS A 177 5.15 -14.09 16.74
CA LYS A 177 5.89 -15.32 17.03
C LYS A 177 7.25 -15.35 16.32
N LYS A 178 7.32 -14.82 15.09
CA LYS A 178 8.58 -14.76 14.32
C LYS A 178 9.53 -13.71 14.89
N GLU A 179 9.03 -12.54 15.24
CA GLU A 179 9.86 -11.41 15.69
C GLU A 179 9.11 -10.49 16.67
N PRO A 180 9.08 -10.83 17.97
CA PRO A 180 8.39 -10.02 18.99
C PRO A 180 8.88 -8.57 19.06
N GLY A 181 10.18 -8.33 18.89
CA GLY A 181 10.80 -6.99 18.94
C GLY A 181 10.30 -6.04 17.84
N SER A 182 9.73 -6.57 16.75
CA SER A 182 9.14 -5.74 15.70
C SER A 182 7.87 -4.98 16.15
N TYR A 183 7.39 -5.24 17.36
CA TYR A 183 6.26 -4.56 17.99
C TYR A 183 6.64 -3.53 19.06
N ASP A 184 7.93 -3.26 19.27
CA ASP A 184 8.36 -2.19 20.19
C ASP A 184 7.87 -0.82 19.73
N PHE A 185 7.78 -0.62 18.42
CA PHE A 185 7.14 0.54 17.78
C PHE A 185 6.03 0.06 16.85
N ILE A 186 4.81 0.57 17.09
CA ILE A 186 3.68 0.34 16.22
C ILE A 186 3.20 1.67 15.64
N ASN A 187 2.95 1.71 14.34
CA ASN A 187 2.54 2.93 13.67
C ASN A 187 1.05 2.89 13.37
N TYR A 188 0.34 3.98 13.69
CA TYR A 188 -1.05 4.19 13.35
C TYR A 188 -1.22 5.42 12.48
N ASP A 189 -1.91 5.27 11.36
CA ASP A 189 -2.27 6.40 10.50
C ASP A 189 -3.61 6.17 9.79
N LEU A 190 -4.12 7.25 9.21
CA LEU A 190 -5.41 7.33 8.57
C LEU A 190 -5.27 7.81 7.14
N THR A 191 -6.15 7.28 6.30
CA THR A 191 -6.25 7.75 4.93
C THR A 191 -7.69 7.78 4.44
N THR A 192 -7.98 8.59 3.43
CA THR A 192 -9.30 8.66 2.81
C THR A 192 -9.31 7.92 1.47
N SER A 193 -10.40 7.24 1.17
CA SER A 193 -10.69 6.69 -0.15
C SER A 193 -12.06 7.17 -0.61
N TYR A 194 -12.18 7.62 -1.86
CA TYR A 194 -13.46 8.05 -2.39
C TYR A 194 -14.34 6.85 -2.78
N PHE A 195 -15.64 7.08 -2.71
CA PHE A 195 -16.66 6.08 -2.90
C PHE A 195 -17.53 6.43 -4.11
N VAL A 196 -17.87 5.42 -4.92
CA VAL A 196 -18.78 5.57 -6.06
C VAL A 196 -20.06 4.82 -5.71
N GLY A 197 -21.13 5.55 -5.41
CA GLY A 197 -22.43 5.00 -5.01
C GLY A 197 -23.05 5.77 -3.83
N PHE A 198 -24.25 5.33 -3.41
CA PHE A 198 -25.05 6.06 -2.41
C PHE A 198 -25.53 5.19 -1.25
N LYS A 199 -25.39 3.87 -1.33
CA LYS A 199 -26.03 2.92 -0.39
C LYS A 199 -25.17 2.60 0.84
N CYS A 200 -23.88 2.89 0.85
CA CYS A 200 -23.01 2.60 1.99
C CYS A 200 -23.13 3.70 3.07
N ASN A 201 -23.53 3.33 4.27
CA ASN A 201 -23.70 4.26 5.40
C ASN A 201 -22.36 4.85 5.90
N LEU A 202 -21.23 4.16 5.66
CA LEU A 202 -19.91 4.66 5.98
C LEU A 202 -19.45 5.77 5.00
N SER A 203 -20.07 5.86 3.82
CA SER A 203 -19.73 6.88 2.84
C SER A 203 -20.33 8.23 3.23
N ALA A 204 -19.48 9.23 3.47
CA ALA A 204 -19.89 10.58 3.83
C ALA A 204 -19.01 11.63 3.14
N PHE A 205 -19.54 12.85 3.01
CA PHE A 205 -18.71 13.99 2.60
C PHE A 205 -17.82 14.41 3.77
N GLY A 206 -16.52 14.47 3.55
CA GLY A 206 -15.56 14.83 4.59
C GLY A 206 -14.53 15.85 4.08
N LYS A 207 -13.58 16.23 4.95
CA LYS A 207 -12.48 17.15 4.65
C LYS A 207 -11.31 16.46 3.92
N GLY A 208 -11.60 15.49 3.04
CA GLY A 208 -10.57 14.69 2.36
C GLY A 208 -9.59 15.51 1.52
N LYS A 209 -8.45 14.86 1.21
CA LYS A 209 -7.42 15.38 0.29
C LYS A 209 -8.04 15.74 -1.07
N LYS A 210 -7.33 16.52 -1.91
CA LYS A 210 -7.82 17.04 -3.22
C LYS A 210 -8.58 16.00 -4.07
N GLU A 211 -8.15 14.75 -4.04
CA GLU A 211 -8.74 13.64 -4.82
C GLU A 211 -10.17 13.24 -4.37
N CYS A 212 -10.49 13.48 -3.11
CA CYS A 212 -11.82 13.19 -2.52
C CYS A 212 -12.72 14.44 -2.45
N HIS A 213 -12.24 15.59 -2.93
CA HIS A 213 -12.99 16.86 -2.82
C HIS A 213 -14.32 16.78 -3.59
N GLY A 214 -15.42 17.07 -2.89
CA GLY A 214 -16.77 17.01 -3.48
C GLY A 214 -17.31 15.60 -3.71
N ARG A 215 -16.62 14.55 -3.23
CA ARG A 215 -17.05 13.15 -3.34
C ARG A 215 -17.35 12.55 -1.96
N ARG A 216 -18.24 11.57 -1.94
CA ARG A 216 -18.37 10.70 -0.76
C ARG A 216 -17.08 9.90 -0.57
N GLN A 217 -16.69 9.72 0.67
CA GLN A 217 -15.45 9.04 1.04
C GLN A 217 -15.66 8.17 2.27
N VAL A 218 -14.76 7.25 2.49
CA VAL A 218 -14.57 6.51 3.75
C VAL A 218 -13.20 6.85 4.32
N LEU A 219 -13.06 6.78 5.62
CA LEU A 219 -11.79 6.95 6.31
C LEU A 219 -11.27 5.57 6.69
N LEU A 220 -10.04 5.26 6.31
CA LEU A 220 -9.38 3.98 6.51
C LEU A 220 -8.25 4.16 7.51
N GLY A 221 -8.22 3.31 8.54
CA GLY A 221 -7.15 3.26 9.52
C GLY A 221 -6.38 1.94 9.43
N VAL A 222 -5.09 1.96 9.75
CA VAL A 222 -4.27 0.75 9.85
C VAL A 222 -3.22 0.89 10.96
N LEU A 223 -2.99 -0.20 11.67
CA LEU A 223 -1.86 -0.41 12.58
C LEU A 223 -0.85 -1.34 11.91
N ILE A 224 0.39 -0.93 11.89
CA ILE A 224 1.51 -1.74 11.40
C ILE A 224 2.58 -1.88 12.48
N ASN A 225 3.33 -2.97 12.44
CA ASN A 225 4.54 -3.12 13.26
C ASN A 225 5.74 -2.39 12.62
N ASP A 226 6.90 -2.41 13.26
CA ASP A 226 8.11 -1.73 12.79
C ASP A 226 8.64 -2.24 11.44
N GLN A 227 8.36 -3.48 11.08
CA GLN A 227 8.69 -4.04 9.76
C GLN A 227 7.70 -3.67 8.66
N GLY A 228 6.60 -2.99 9.00
CA GLY A 228 5.56 -2.58 8.07
C GLY A 228 4.46 -3.61 7.83
N TYR A 229 4.37 -4.68 8.65
CA TYR A 229 3.28 -5.65 8.57
C TYR A 229 2.02 -5.13 9.23
N PRO A 230 0.88 -5.09 8.52
CA PRO A 230 -0.40 -4.72 9.09
C PRO A 230 -0.93 -5.85 9.97
N PHE A 231 -1.49 -5.48 11.15
CA PHE A 231 -2.08 -6.44 12.06
C PHE A 231 -3.46 -6.01 12.57
N LYS A 232 -3.85 -4.74 12.36
CA LYS A 232 -5.20 -4.25 12.63
C LYS A 232 -5.57 -3.14 11.67
N TRP A 233 -6.81 -3.12 11.22
CA TRP A 233 -7.34 -2.08 10.34
C TRP A 233 -8.82 -1.82 10.62
N ASP A 234 -9.27 -0.61 10.30
CA ASP A 234 -10.64 -0.18 10.51
C ASP A 234 -11.14 0.70 9.35
N VAL A 235 -12.43 0.68 9.13
CA VAL A 235 -13.14 1.57 8.22
C VAL A 235 -14.07 2.46 9.03
N PHE A 236 -13.92 3.76 8.89
CA PHE A 236 -14.75 4.74 9.59
C PHE A 236 -15.58 5.55 8.58
N PRO A 237 -16.71 6.14 9.03
CA PRO A 237 -17.45 7.11 8.24
C PRO A 237 -16.53 8.24 7.74
N GLY A 238 -16.70 8.64 6.48
CA GLY A 238 -15.81 9.59 5.81
C GLY A 238 -15.73 10.99 6.43
N ASN A 239 -16.61 11.32 7.37
CA ASN A 239 -16.63 12.57 8.14
C ASN A 239 -16.15 12.41 9.59
N THR A 240 -15.64 11.24 9.96
CA THR A 240 -15.11 10.99 11.31
C THR A 240 -13.91 11.88 11.59
N ALA A 241 -13.87 12.50 12.78
CA ALA A 241 -12.69 13.25 13.22
C ALA A 241 -11.56 12.29 13.60
N GLU A 242 -10.35 12.56 13.12
CA GLU A 242 -9.17 11.68 13.27
C GLU A 242 -8.89 11.33 14.74
N VAL A 243 -9.03 12.30 15.67
CA VAL A 243 -8.86 12.07 17.12
C VAL A 243 -9.77 10.95 17.68
N LYS A 244 -10.94 10.73 17.08
CA LYS A 244 -11.91 9.73 17.57
C LYS A 244 -11.60 8.29 17.13
N THR A 245 -10.63 8.11 16.26
CA THR A 245 -10.35 6.79 15.66
C THR A 245 -9.39 5.93 16.47
N LEU A 246 -8.64 6.52 17.41
CA LEU A 246 -7.58 5.84 18.14
C LEU A 246 -8.08 4.89 19.22
N LYS A 247 -9.18 5.25 19.92
CA LYS A 247 -9.67 4.51 21.10
C LYS A 247 -9.87 3.02 20.87
N GLY A 248 -10.53 2.63 19.79
CA GLY A 248 -10.75 1.21 19.46
C GLY A 248 -9.45 0.45 19.20
N ASN A 249 -8.45 1.13 18.65
CA ASN A 249 -7.14 0.57 18.35
C ASN A 249 -6.33 0.31 19.63
N ILE A 250 -6.27 1.28 20.54
CA ILE A 250 -5.57 1.13 21.83
C ILE A 250 -6.22 0.05 22.69
N ASN A 251 -7.55 0.01 22.75
CA ASN A 251 -8.27 -1.04 23.46
C ASN A 251 -7.94 -2.44 22.90
N ALA A 252 -7.86 -2.59 21.58
CA ALA A 252 -7.47 -3.86 20.96
C ALA A 252 -6.00 -4.20 21.27
N CYS A 253 -5.09 -3.23 21.25
CA CYS A 253 -3.71 -3.45 21.64
C CYS A 253 -3.58 -3.93 23.09
N LYS A 254 -4.33 -3.34 24.03
CA LYS A 254 -4.33 -3.74 25.44
C LYS A 254 -4.97 -5.11 25.67
N SER A 255 -6.21 -5.30 25.20
CA SER A 255 -7.04 -6.46 25.59
C SER A 255 -6.81 -7.67 24.68
N ARG A 256 -6.79 -7.48 23.36
CA ARG A 256 -6.74 -8.57 22.39
C ARG A 256 -5.30 -8.98 22.06
N PHE A 257 -4.43 -8.02 21.76
CA PHE A 257 -3.04 -8.29 21.41
C PHE A 257 -2.10 -8.34 22.61
N LYS A 258 -2.58 -7.97 23.81
CA LYS A 258 -1.82 -8.00 25.08
C LYS A 258 -0.47 -7.26 24.97
N LEU A 259 -0.47 -6.13 24.31
CA LEU A 259 0.70 -5.27 24.12
C LEU A 259 0.88 -4.27 25.29
N GLY A 260 -0.09 -4.11 26.18
CA GLY A 260 0.09 -3.37 27.44
C GLY A 260 1.22 -3.97 28.27
N ASN A 261 1.89 -3.16 29.10
CA ASN A 261 3.01 -3.55 29.97
C ASN A 261 4.29 -4.04 29.24
N LYS A 262 4.35 -3.96 27.91
CA LYS A 262 5.50 -4.42 27.10
C LYS A 262 6.37 -3.26 26.59
N ASN A 263 6.23 -2.06 27.15
CA ASN A 263 6.91 -0.83 26.70
C ASN A 263 6.67 -0.49 25.21
N VAL A 264 5.56 -0.98 24.63
CA VAL A 264 5.20 -0.71 23.26
C VAL A 264 4.92 0.77 23.07
N THR A 265 5.48 1.35 22.02
CA THR A 265 5.31 2.75 21.67
C THR A 265 4.41 2.88 20.45
N VAL A 266 3.30 3.60 20.59
CA VAL A 266 2.40 3.92 19.48
C VAL A 266 2.87 5.21 18.83
N VAL A 267 3.14 5.17 17.54
CA VAL A 267 3.54 6.33 16.73
C VAL A 267 2.38 6.73 15.83
N PHE A 268 1.98 7.99 15.86
CA PHE A 268 0.85 8.49 15.07
C PHE A 268 1.01 9.96 14.69
N ASP A 269 0.21 10.40 13.69
CA ASP A 269 0.32 11.77 13.17
C ASP A 269 -0.28 12.81 14.14
N ARG A 270 0.19 14.04 13.98
CA ARG A 270 -0.21 15.23 14.77
C ARG A 270 -1.72 15.49 14.79
N GLY A 271 -2.46 15.11 13.75
CA GLY A 271 -3.92 15.26 13.70
C GLY A 271 -4.69 14.37 14.69
N ILE A 272 -4.02 13.37 15.29
CA ILE A 272 -4.59 12.38 16.19
C ILE A 272 -4.29 12.71 17.66
N ILE A 273 -3.24 13.50 17.94
CA ILE A 273 -2.84 13.83 19.32
C ILE A 273 -3.87 14.73 20.02
N SER A 274 -4.30 14.33 21.18
CA SER A 274 -5.09 15.09 22.15
C SER A 274 -4.74 14.63 23.54
N ASP A 275 -5.13 15.38 24.57
CA ASP A 275 -4.92 14.96 25.96
C ASP A 275 -5.67 13.66 26.27
N ASP A 276 -6.93 13.54 25.84
CA ASP A 276 -7.72 12.31 26.00
C ASP A 276 -7.05 11.08 25.36
N ASN A 277 -6.46 11.24 24.17
CA ASN A 277 -5.77 10.14 23.49
C ASN A 277 -4.43 9.80 24.18
N ALA A 278 -3.73 10.79 24.72
CA ALA A 278 -2.52 10.56 25.50
C ALA A 278 -2.84 9.78 26.79
N GLU A 279 -3.86 10.20 27.56
CA GLU A 279 -4.32 9.50 28.75
C GLU A 279 -4.75 8.06 28.43
N LEU A 280 -5.52 7.86 27.37
CA LEU A 280 -5.95 6.53 26.92
C LEU A 280 -4.77 5.57 26.68
N ILE A 281 -3.69 6.07 26.07
CA ILE A 281 -2.49 5.27 25.81
C ILE A 281 -1.76 4.97 27.14
N GLU A 282 -1.67 5.95 28.03
CA GLU A 282 -1.03 5.82 29.35
C GLU A 282 -1.79 4.85 30.25
N GLU A 283 -3.13 4.89 30.26
CA GLU A 283 -3.99 3.91 30.94
C GLU A 283 -3.86 2.49 30.37
N ALA A 284 -3.47 2.37 29.11
CA ALA A 284 -3.14 1.10 28.49
C ALA A 284 -1.71 0.63 28.80
N GLU A 285 -0.98 1.38 29.65
CA GLU A 285 0.42 1.11 30.02
C GLU A 285 1.35 1.03 28.79
N MET A 286 1.08 1.89 27.80
CA MET A 286 1.83 2.01 26.56
C MET A 286 2.51 3.39 26.48
N LYS A 287 3.47 3.49 25.61
CA LYS A 287 4.16 4.73 25.28
C LYS A 287 3.63 5.31 23.97
N TYR A 288 3.89 6.60 23.73
CA TYR A 288 3.56 7.23 22.47
C TYR A 288 4.62 8.19 21.99
N ILE A 289 4.64 8.39 20.67
CA ILE A 289 5.39 9.43 19.99
C ILE A 289 4.45 10.06 18.95
N SER A 290 4.36 11.38 18.97
CA SER A 290 3.62 12.16 17.98
C SER A 290 4.31 13.50 17.75
N ALA A 291 3.70 14.37 16.95
CA ALA A 291 4.11 15.76 16.80
C ALA A 291 2.94 16.68 17.13
N LEU A 292 3.25 17.89 17.53
CA LEU A 292 2.25 18.92 17.80
C LEU A 292 1.81 19.63 16.52
N ASP A 293 0.54 19.95 16.43
CA ASP A 293 0.07 20.94 15.46
C ASP A 293 0.59 22.34 15.82
N ARG A 294 0.74 23.19 14.81
CA ARG A 294 1.29 24.54 14.96
C ARG A 294 0.58 25.37 16.04
N ASN A 295 -0.73 25.18 16.20
CA ASN A 295 -1.54 25.83 17.24
C ASN A 295 -1.35 25.27 18.65
N GLN A 296 -0.79 24.07 18.78
CA GLN A 296 -0.52 23.40 20.06
C GLN A 296 0.91 23.72 20.59
N ILE A 297 1.82 24.19 19.71
CA ILE A 297 3.23 24.42 20.09
C ILE A 297 3.34 25.51 21.17
N SER A 298 2.75 26.68 20.97
CA SER A 298 2.83 27.77 21.95
C SER A 298 2.17 27.42 23.29
N PRO A 299 0.98 26.76 23.33
CA PRO A 299 0.37 26.33 24.60
C PRO A 299 1.16 25.22 25.33
N SER A 300 2.02 24.48 24.65
CA SER A 300 2.78 23.36 25.26
C SER A 300 3.82 23.79 26.29
N GLY A 301 4.14 25.10 26.38
CA GLY A 301 5.17 25.63 27.27
C GLY A 301 6.61 25.44 26.77
N VAL A 302 6.80 24.97 25.55
CA VAL A 302 8.11 24.86 24.93
C VAL A 302 8.72 26.24 24.72
N ASN A 303 10.00 26.42 25.10
CA ASN A 303 10.70 27.68 24.93
C ASN A 303 10.96 28.00 23.45
N LEU A 304 10.33 29.09 22.97
CA LEU A 304 10.46 29.59 21.60
C LEU A 304 11.44 30.78 21.49
N ASP A 305 12.11 31.19 22.58
CA ASP A 305 13.06 32.30 22.56
C ASP A 305 14.22 32.12 21.58
N PRO A 306 14.78 30.92 21.40
CA PRO A 306 15.85 30.68 20.41
C PRO A 306 15.47 31.06 18.97
N PHE A 307 14.18 31.18 18.67
CA PHE A 307 13.69 31.56 17.33
C PHE A 307 13.41 33.06 17.17
N LYS A 308 13.52 33.84 18.27
CA LYS A 308 13.38 35.28 18.21
C LYS A 308 14.55 35.90 17.42
N GLY A 309 14.22 36.78 16.49
CA GLY A 309 15.22 37.49 15.69
C GLY A 309 15.85 36.69 14.55
N LEU A 310 15.51 35.40 14.37
CA LEU A 310 16.01 34.66 13.22
C LEU A 310 15.55 35.30 11.91
N SER A 311 16.51 35.47 11.00
CA SER A 311 16.29 35.99 9.66
C SER A 311 17.08 35.18 8.63
N VAL A 312 16.70 35.32 7.38
CA VAL A 312 17.52 34.86 6.26
C VAL A 312 18.58 35.91 6.01
N ASP A 313 19.84 35.53 5.99
CA ASP A 313 20.93 36.41 5.60
C ASP A 313 20.73 36.85 4.14
N GLU A 314 20.87 38.15 3.89
CA GLU A 314 20.58 38.73 2.54
C GLU A 314 21.65 38.33 1.51
N VAL A 315 22.87 38.05 1.95
CA VAL A 315 24.03 37.75 1.09
C VAL A 315 24.15 36.25 0.88
N THR A 316 24.28 35.50 1.97
CA THR A 316 24.50 34.04 1.92
C THR A 316 23.23 33.25 1.63
N LYS A 317 22.05 33.89 1.83
CA LYS A 317 20.74 33.21 1.79
C LYS A 317 20.61 32.06 2.80
N GLU A 318 21.44 32.05 3.83
CA GLU A 318 21.41 31.05 4.90
C GLU A 318 20.63 31.52 6.12
N VAL A 319 20.25 30.60 6.97
CA VAL A 319 19.56 30.85 8.24
C VAL A 319 20.45 30.37 9.37
N SER A 320 20.67 31.22 10.36
CA SER A 320 21.42 30.86 11.55
C SER A 320 20.71 29.74 12.32
N ILE A 321 21.47 28.76 12.78
CA ILE A 321 20.94 27.67 13.61
C ILE A 321 20.70 28.22 15.03
N PRO A 322 19.50 28.02 15.62
CA PRO A 322 19.22 28.48 16.97
C PRO A 322 20.19 27.92 18.00
N ALA A 323 20.53 28.73 19.01
CA ALA A 323 21.46 28.33 20.06
C ALA A 323 20.97 27.05 20.79
N GLY A 324 21.89 26.12 21.05
CA GLY A 324 21.59 24.86 21.74
C GLY A 324 21.02 23.74 20.86
N PHE A 325 20.82 24.00 19.56
CA PHE A 325 20.39 22.98 18.61
C PHE A 325 21.58 22.16 18.10
N ARG A 326 21.36 20.86 17.91
CA ARG A 326 22.33 19.91 17.35
C ARG A 326 21.84 19.42 16.00
N LYS A 327 22.77 19.18 15.09
CA LYS A 327 22.45 18.60 13.79
C LYS A 327 21.93 17.17 13.98
N TYR A 328 20.76 16.87 13.35
CA TYR A 328 20.25 15.52 13.24
C TYR A 328 20.63 14.92 11.86
N ASP A 329 20.31 15.62 10.80
CA ASP A 329 20.70 15.35 9.41
C ASP A 329 20.87 16.66 8.62
N ASP A 330 20.88 16.60 7.30
CA ASP A 330 21.08 17.78 6.44
C ASP A 330 19.90 18.75 6.44
N GLU A 331 18.71 18.29 6.85
CA GLU A 331 17.49 19.10 6.84
C GLU A 331 17.04 19.53 8.24
N LEU A 332 17.39 18.78 9.28
CA LEU A 332 16.83 18.95 10.61
C LEU A 332 17.92 19.16 11.66
N TYR A 333 17.71 20.18 12.48
CA TYR A 333 18.39 20.40 13.76
C TYR A 333 17.40 20.17 14.90
N PHE A 334 17.86 19.75 16.07
CA PHE A 334 16.98 19.48 17.20
C PHE A 334 17.56 19.95 18.53
N HIS A 335 16.65 20.22 19.47
CA HIS A 335 16.93 20.50 20.86
C HIS A 335 15.99 19.69 21.74
N ASP A 336 16.53 18.95 22.72
CA ASP A 336 15.71 18.22 23.71
C ASP A 336 15.31 19.20 24.83
N SER A 337 14.09 19.67 24.81
CA SER A 337 13.54 20.58 25.82
C SER A 337 13.25 19.89 27.16
N GLY A 338 13.44 18.56 27.22
CA GLY A 338 13.19 17.78 28.43
C GLY A 338 11.71 17.58 28.70
N VAL A 339 11.38 17.39 29.99
CA VAL A 339 10.03 17.13 30.46
C VAL A 339 9.39 18.43 30.91
N ILE A 340 8.22 18.72 30.35
CA ILE A 340 7.36 19.83 30.76
C ILE A 340 6.03 19.20 31.20
N GLY A 341 5.69 19.35 32.48
CA GLY A 341 4.59 18.59 33.08
C GLY A 341 4.90 17.09 33.11
N THR A 342 4.07 16.29 32.50
CA THR A 342 4.22 14.83 32.39
C THR A 342 4.78 14.38 31.02
N LYS A 343 4.97 15.30 30.08
CA LYS A 343 5.30 15.01 28.69
C LYS A 343 6.69 15.51 28.35
N ARG A 344 7.40 14.78 27.50
CA ARG A 344 8.72 15.17 26.97
C ARG A 344 8.58 15.78 25.60
N PHE A 345 9.33 16.87 25.36
CA PHE A 345 9.30 17.61 24.10
C PHE A 345 10.68 17.68 23.46
N ILE A 346 10.73 17.42 22.17
CA ILE A 346 11.92 17.59 21.34
C ILE A 346 11.56 18.58 20.24
N VAL A 347 12.27 19.71 20.22
CA VAL A 347 12.04 20.77 19.24
C VAL A 347 12.96 20.53 18.06
N GLY A 348 12.37 20.42 16.87
CA GLY A 348 13.07 20.35 15.60
C GLY A 348 13.05 21.69 14.88
N PHE A 349 14.10 22.01 14.15
CA PHE A 349 14.22 23.18 13.30
C PHE A 349 14.75 22.81 11.93
N ASN A 350 14.00 23.14 10.88
CA ASN A 350 14.38 22.94 9.49
C ASN A 350 14.61 24.30 8.81
N PRO A 351 15.86 24.68 8.48
CA PRO A 351 16.20 25.95 7.86
C PRO A 351 15.55 26.17 6.48
N THR A 352 15.36 25.08 5.72
CA THR A 352 14.71 25.17 4.40
C THR A 352 13.23 25.51 4.53
N LEU A 353 12.52 24.79 5.40
CA LEU A 353 11.11 25.07 5.69
C LEU A 353 10.93 26.46 6.31
N PHE A 354 11.89 26.95 7.10
CA PHE A 354 11.87 28.30 7.63
C PHE A 354 11.81 29.37 6.51
N LYS A 355 12.64 29.22 5.48
CA LYS A 355 12.65 30.11 4.31
C LYS A 355 11.33 30.02 3.54
N GLU A 356 10.88 28.80 3.30
CA GLU A 356 9.63 28.54 2.57
C GLU A 356 8.41 29.11 3.30
N ASP A 357 8.29 28.91 4.61
CA ASP A 357 7.19 29.43 5.43
C ASP A 357 7.12 30.96 5.36
N ARG A 358 8.28 31.65 5.44
CA ARG A 358 8.36 33.10 5.33
C ARG A 358 7.99 33.60 3.95
N THR A 359 8.63 33.07 2.93
CA THR A 359 8.37 33.45 1.53
C THR A 359 6.90 33.25 1.19
N ASN A 360 6.35 32.08 1.49
CA ASN A 360 4.95 31.76 1.25
C ASN A 360 3.96 32.70 1.99
N ARG A 361 4.32 33.11 3.22
CA ARG A 361 3.49 34.05 3.98
C ARG A 361 3.52 35.45 3.35
N ASP A 362 4.72 35.94 3.05
CA ASP A 362 4.91 37.28 2.51
C ASP A 362 4.29 37.40 1.10
N GLU A 363 4.40 36.39 0.27
CA GLU A 363 3.73 36.31 -1.04
C GLU A 363 2.21 36.36 -0.90
N LYS A 364 1.63 35.55 0.01
CA LYS A 364 0.18 35.55 0.24
C LYS A 364 -0.34 36.90 0.74
N VAL A 365 0.42 37.56 1.61
CA VAL A 365 0.11 38.91 2.08
C VAL A 365 0.14 39.89 0.92
N LYS A 366 1.18 39.88 0.09
CA LYS A 366 1.28 40.74 -1.12
C LYS A 366 0.13 40.52 -2.11
N VAL A 367 -0.22 39.25 -2.35
CA VAL A 367 -1.36 38.89 -3.22
C VAL A 367 -2.66 39.46 -2.67
N PHE A 368 -2.87 39.36 -1.35
CA PHE A 368 -4.07 39.92 -0.72
C PHE A 368 -4.09 41.43 -0.77
N GLU A 369 -2.98 42.11 -0.51
CA GLU A 369 -2.89 43.57 -0.59
C GLU A 369 -3.19 44.08 -2.01
N THR A 370 -2.68 43.39 -3.02
CA THR A 370 -2.95 43.68 -4.45
C THR A 370 -4.43 43.49 -4.76
N TYR A 371 -5.01 42.40 -4.27
CA TYR A 371 -6.43 42.09 -4.41
C TYR A 371 -7.30 43.22 -3.75
N LEU A 372 -6.95 43.62 -2.52
CA LEU A 372 -7.67 44.68 -1.79
C LEU A 372 -7.61 46.03 -2.51
N LYS A 373 -6.45 46.38 -3.06
CA LYS A 373 -6.30 47.61 -3.88
C LYS A 373 -7.20 47.53 -5.12
N LYS A 374 -7.25 46.41 -5.80
CA LYS A 374 -8.11 46.19 -6.97
C LYS A 374 -9.60 46.29 -6.60
N GLU A 375 -10.03 45.60 -5.54
CA GLU A 375 -11.43 45.63 -5.07
C GLU A 375 -11.86 47.05 -4.70
N ASN A 376 -11.02 47.84 -3.99
CA ASN A 376 -11.32 49.24 -3.67
C ASN A 376 -11.41 50.10 -4.94
N LYS A 377 -10.55 49.87 -5.94
CA LYS A 377 -10.63 50.57 -7.24
C LYS A 377 -11.94 50.25 -7.97
N ASP A 378 -12.36 49.00 -7.96
CA ASP A 378 -13.60 48.53 -8.63
C ASP A 378 -14.85 49.03 -7.88
N LEU A 379 -14.80 49.12 -6.55
CA LEU A 379 -15.86 49.69 -5.73
C LEU A 379 -16.00 51.21 -5.95
N ASN A 380 -14.90 51.94 -6.13
CA ASN A 380 -14.90 53.38 -6.48
C ASN A 380 -15.40 53.67 -7.91
N LYS A 381 -15.49 52.62 -8.76
CA LYS A 381 -16.01 52.69 -10.13
C LYS A 381 -17.29 51.86 -10.30
N ALA A 382 -18.03 51.61 -9.20
CA ALA A 382 -19.20 50.79 -9.21
C ALA A 382 -20.24 51.27 -10.23
N GLN A 383 -20.85 50.32 -10.97
CA GLN A 383 -21.88 50.62 -11.98
C GLN A 383 -23.30 50.40 -11.45
N ARG A 384 -23.41 49.76 -10.28
CA ARG A 384 -24.67 49.40 -9.59
C ARG A 384 -24.42 49.38 -8.08
N ASP A 385 -25.49 49.53 -7.32
CA ASP A 385 -25.43 49.44 -5.87
C ASP A 385 -24.78 48.17 -5.40
N ARG A 386 -23.89 48.28 -4.42
CA ARG A 386 -23.18 47.15 -3.82
C ARG A 386 -23.86 46.74 -2.52
N LYS A 387 -24.00 45.43 -2.33
CA LYS A 387 -24.54 44.86 -1.10
C LYS A 387 -23.43 44.67 -0.08
N PHE A 388 -23.66 45.09 1.16
CA PHE A 388 -22.70 45.04 2.26
C PHE A 388 -22.19 43.60 2.50
N ASP A 389 -23.13 42.64 2.75
CA ASP A 389 -22.77 41.28 3.11
C ASP A 389 -22.04 40.53 1.97
N ALA A 390 -22.47 40.74 0.74
CA ALA A 390 -21.81 40.16 -0.43
C ALA A 390 -20.38 40.66 -0.60
N THR A 391 -20.15 41.97 -0.36
CA THR A 391 -18.81 42.56 -0.45
C THR A 391 -17.92 42.06 0.68
N LYS A 392 -18.43 42.06 1.92
CA LYS A 392 -17.73 41.53 3.10
C LYS A 392 -17.35 40.06 2.92
N SER A 393 -18.28 39.24 2.45
CA SER A 393 -18.07 37.80 2.23
C SER A 393 -16.97 37.55 1.19
N ARG A 394 -16.88 38.34 0.10
CA ARG A 394 -15.81 38.20 -0.90
C ARG A 394 -14.43 38.40 -0.29
N ILE A 395 -14.25 39.43 0.53
CA ILE A 395 -12.97 39.71 1.21
C ILE A 395 -12.61 38.55 2.17
N ILE A 396 -13.58 38.12 2.97
CA ILE A 396 -13.36 37.01 3.92
C ILE A 396 -13.02 35.71 3.18
N ASN A 397 -13.70 35.42 2.07
CA ASN A 397 -13.44 34.24 1.27
C ASN A 397 -12.04 34.27 0.64
N GLU A 398 -11.58 35.45 0.18
CA GLU A 398 -10.22 35.56 -0.34
C GLU A 398 -9.16 35.37 0.74
N LEU A 399 -9.35 35.92 1.94
CA LEU A 399 -8.49 35.64 3.10
C LEU A 399 -8.47 34.15 3.49
N LYS A 400 -9.63 33.47 3.40
CA LYS A 400 -9.73 32.02 3.63
C LYS A 400 -9.02 31.25 2.53
N ARG A 401 -9.20 31.61 1.25
CA ARG A 401 -8.54 30.98 0.09
C ARG A 401 -7.03 31.05 0.23
N LEU A 402 -6.49 32.20 0.64
CA LEU A 402 -5.07 32.40 0.88
C LEU A 402 -4.58 31.80 2.22
N LYS A 403 -5.49 31.32 3.07
CA LYS A 403 -5.19 30.80 4.42
C LYS A 403 -4.51 31.80 5.36
N ILE A 404 -4.77 33.11 5.18
CA ILE A 404 -4.22 34.19 6.00
C ILE A 404 -5.27 34.95 6.81
N ARG A 405 -6.50 34.38 6.93
CA ARG A 405 -7.61 35.03 7.68
C ARG A 405 -7.23 35.36 9.13
N LYS A 406 -6.39 34.51 9.77
CA LYS A 406 -5.91 34.72 11.14
C LYS A 406 -5.10 36.01 11.33
N TYR A 407 -4.43 36.48 10.28
CA TYR A 407 -3.57 37.68 10.33
C TYR A 407 -4.32 38.98 10.21
N TYR A 408 -5.61 38.98 9.95
CA TYR A 408 -6.39 40.19 9.71
C TYR A 408 -7.59 40.30 10.64
N GLU A 409 -7.95 41.54 11.00
CA GLU A 409 -9.21 41.82 11.67
C GLU A 409 -10.39 41.57 10.73
N SER A 410 -11.61 41.80 11.21
CA SER A 410 -12.78 41.81 10.33
C SER A 410 -12.74 43.03 9.43
N PRO A 411 -13.03 42.90 8.11
CA PRO A 411 -13.05 44.05 7.21
C PRO A 411 -14.15 45.02 7.61
N VAL A 412 -13.79 46.31 7.65
CA VAL A 412 -14.71 47.46 7.82
C VAL A 412 -15.03 48.00 6.44
N LEU A 413 -16.31 48.18 6.16
CA LEU A 413 -16.82 48.70 4.91
C LEU A 413 -17.42 50.08 5.19
N ASN A 414 -16.71 51.14 4.84
CA ASN A 414 -17.16 52.51 4.98
C ASN A 414 -18.02 52.88 3.75
N PRO A 415 -19.30 53.32 3.95
CA PRO A 415 -20.17 53.67 2.83
C PRO A 415 -19.60 54.83 2.03
N ILE A 416 -19.68 54.74 0.71
CA ILE A 416 -19.34 55.81 -0.23
C ILE A 416 -20.41 55.91 -1.31
N THR A 417 -20.60 57.11 -1.87
CA THR A 417 -21.47 57.37 -3.01
C THR A 417 -20.62 57.59 -4.25
N VAL A 418 -20.88 56.83 -5.31
CA VAL A 418 -20.20 56.97 -6.60
C VAL A 418 -21.18 57.66 -7.56
N VAL A 419 -20.86 58.88 -7.94
CA VAL A 419 -21.67 59.66 -8.88
C VAL A 419 -21.34 59.24 -10.31
N ARG A 420 -22.34 58.84 -11.05
CA ARG A 420 -22.18 58.36 -12.43
C ARG A 420 -23.07 59.13 -13.39
N LYS A 421 -22.48 59.68 -14.44
CA LYS A 421 -23.21 60.24 -15.58
C LYS A 421 -23.60 59.11 -16.54
N LEU A 422 -24.88 58.98 -16.82
CA LEU A 422 -25.43 58.06 -17.81
C LEU A 422 -25.35 58.65 -19.23
N LYS A 423 -25.62 57.82 -20.25
CA LYS A 423 -25.56 58.25 -21.67
C LYS A 423 -26.60 59.32 -22.03
N ASP A 424 -27.67 59.40 -21.27
CA ASP A 424 -28.76 60.38 -21.38
C ASP A 424 -28.50 61.70 -20.59
N ALA A 425 -27.27 61.96 -20.18
CA ALA A 425 -26.82 63.02 -19.33
C ALA A 425 -27.42 63.09 -17.90
N THR A 426 -28.24 62.12 -17.52
CA THR A 426 -28.71 61.95 -16.13
C THR A 426 -27.61 61.52 -15.19
N VAL A 427 -27.69 61.97 -13.93
CA VAL A 427 -26.73 61.60 -12.88
C VAL A 427 -27.39 60.58 -11.96
N ARG A 428 -26.71 59.49 -11.72
CA ARG A 428 -27.17 58.44 -10.79
C ARG A 428 -26.17 58.27 -9.66
N ASP A 429 -26.66 58.30 -8.43
CA ASP A 429 -25.92 58.01 -7.23
C ASP A 429 -25.94 56.51 -6.98
N ILE A 430 -24.76 55.91 -6.92
CA ILE A 430 -24.56 54.47 -6.70
C ILE A 430 -23.97 54.25 -5.32
N LYS A 431 -24.65 53.48 -4.48
CA LYS A 431 -24.16 53.10 -3.15
C LYS A 431 -23.03 52.08 -3.26
N SER A 432 -21.88 52.40 -2.69
CA SER A 432 -20.69 51.52 -2.70
C SER A 432 -19.96 51.61 -1.36
N PHE A 433 -18.79 50.98 -1.27
CA PHE A 433 -18.02 50.91 -0.03
C PHE A 433 -16.54 51.14 -0.30
N LYS A 434 -15.84 51.73 0.65
CA LYS A 434 -14.38 51.68 0.80
C LYS A 434 -14.04 50.66 1.85
N ILE A 435 -13.20 49.64 1.51
CA ILE A 435 -12.81 48.59 2.39
C ILE A 435 -11.54 48.96 3.13
N GLU A 436 -11.58 48.89 4.45
CA GLU A 436 -10.43 49.00 5.33
C GLU A 436 -10.28 47.74 6.16
N ILE A 437 -9.04 47.25 6.28
CA ILE A 437 -8.73 46.05 7.07
C ILE A 437 -7.36 46.22 7.71
N LYS A 438 -7.28 45.86 9.00
CA LYS A 438 -6.03 45.96 9.76
C LYS A 438 -5.37 44.61 9.90
N MET A 439 -4.04 44.59 9.76
CA MET A 439 -3.23 43.42 10.04
C MET A 439 -2.93 43.30 11.53
N LYS A 440 -3.12 42.12 12.10
CA LYS A 440 -2.80 41.77 13.49
C LYS A 440 -1.30 41.48 13.61
N LYS A 441 -0.49 42.51 13.77
CA LYS A 441 0.98 42.40 13.77
C LYS A 441 1.51 41.41 14.82
N ASP A 442 0.86 41.32 15.99
CA ASP A 442 1.28 40.40 17.06
C ASP A 442 1.04 38.93 16.69
N VAL A 443 -0.10 38.63 16.01
CA VAL A 443 -0.38 37.30 15.50
C VAL A 443 0.64 36.89 14.44
N VAL A 444 1.02 37.81 13.56
CA VAL A 444 2.06 37.58 12.54
C VAL A 444 3.43 37.33 13.21
N LYS A 445 3.78 38.14 14.23
CA LYS A 445 5.03 37.95 14.99
C LYS A 445 5.07 36.60 15.69
N ALA A 446 3.99 36.21 16.37
CA ALA A 446 3.89 34.91 17.04
C ALA A 446 4.00 33.74 16.04
N ASP A 447 3.33 33.86 14.89
CA ASP A 447 3.38 32.83 13.85
C ASP A 447 4.76 32.71 13.19
N LYS A 448 5.51 33.82 13.10
CA LYS A 448 6.91 33.84 12.60
C LYS A 448 7.88 33.08 13.48
N LEU A 449 7.61 32.93 14.78
CA LEU A 449 8.43 32.14 15.70
C LEU A 449 8.33 30.64 15.43
N LEU A 450 7.29 30.21 14.71
CA LEU A 450 7.02 28.81 14.39
C LEU A 450 7.48 28.42 12.98
N ASP A 451 8.17 29.33 12.26
CA ASP A 451 8.67 29.03 10.91
C ASP A 451 9.77 27.99 10.96
N GLY A 452 9.63 26.92 10.16
CA GLY A 452 10.56 25.80 10.16
C GLY A 452 10.59 24.98 11.46
N VAL A 453 9.71 25.27 12.44
CA VAL A 453 9.68 24.58 13.74
C VAL A 453 8.71 23.41 13.69
N CYS A 454 9.17 22.26 14.16
CA CYS A 454 8.34 21.12 14.50
C CYS A 454 8.62 20.71 15.95
N VAL A 455 7.62 20.17 16.64
CA VAL A 455 7.77 19.74 18.02
C VAL A 455 7.25 18.31 18.15
N PHE A 456 8.15 17.41 18.51
CA PHE A 456 7.80 16.02 18.84
C PHE A 456 7.41 15.95 20.31
N ILE A 457 6.38 15.16 20.59
CA ILE A 457 5.85 14.93 21.93
C ILE A 457 5.84 13.44 22.24
N SER A 458 6.19 13.10 23.49
CA SER A 458 6.22 11.72 23.95
C SER A 458 6.04 11.63 25.47
N ASN A 459 5.58 10.48 25.97
CA ASN A 459 5.60 10.12 27.39
C ASN A 459 6.83 9.25 27.77
N HIS A 460 7.87 9.20 26.93
CA HIS A 460 9.17 8.62 27.29
C HIS A 460 9.97 9.59 28.17
N THR A 461 9.69 9.57 29.45
CA THR A 461 10.24 10.50 30.46
C THR A 461 11.25 9.83 31.41
N GLU A 462 11.46 8.52 31.29
CA GLU A 462 12.35 7.74 32.14
C GLU A 462 13.80 8.16 31.92
N LYS A 463 14.47 8.51 33.02
CA LYS A 463 15.89 8.88 33.00
C LYS A 463 16.79 7.64 33.09
N GLN A 464 17.93 7.71 32.42
CA GLN A 464 19.01 6.74 32.51
C GLN A 464 20.35 7.48 32.53
N GLY A 465 21.01 7.45 33.67
CA GLY A 465 22.24 8.22 33.88
C GLY A 465 21.99 9.74 33.79
N ARG A 466 22.79 10.43 32.97
CA ARG A 466 22.67 11.89 32.74
C ARG A 466 21.63 12.27 31.68
N GLY A 467 20.93 11.30 31.06
CA GLY A 467 19.97 11.54 29.97
C GLY A 467 18.67 10.77 30.16
N PHE A 468 17.94 10.62 29.08
CA PHE A 468 16.73 9.80 29.04
C PHE A 468 17.05 8.40 28.47
N ARG A 469 16.30 7.39 28.95
CA ARG A 469 16.41 6.01 28.47
C ARG A 469 16.23 5.94 26.95
N VAL A 470 15.20 6.61 26.41
CA VAL A 470 14.99 6.75 24.98
C VAL A 470 15.65 8.04 24.50
N ARG A 471 16.61 7.93 23.57
CA ARG A 471 17.36 9.08 23.06
C ARG A 471 16.50 9.94 22.14
N PRO A 472 16.76 11.27 22.00
CA PRO A 472 16.02 12.12 21.07
C PRO A 472 16.01 11.61 19.63
N HIS A 473 17.14 11.09 19.15
CA HIS A 473 17.24 10.49 17.82
C HIS A 473 16.26 9.35 17.61
N THR A 474 16.06 8.48 18.61
CA THR A 474 15.10 7.37 18.54
C THR A 474 13.67 7.88 18.38
N ILE A 475 13.30 8.95 19.10
CA ILE A 475 11.96 9.57 18.98
C ILE A 475 11.78 10.18 17.58
N ILE A 476 12.79 10.91 17.09
CA ILE A 476 12.71 11.53 15.76
C ILE A 476 12.66 10.46 14.67
N ASN A 477 13.51 9.41 14.77
CA ASN A 477 13.51 8.28 13.84
C ASN A 477 12.15 7.61 13.79
N ALA A 478 11.61 7.22 14.95
CA ALA A 478 10.33 6.54 15.04
C ALA A 478 9.19 7.38 14.42
N TYR A 479 9.18 8.69 14.65
CA TYR A 479 8.20 9.56 14.01
C TYR A 479 8.41 9.70 12.49
N ARG A 480 9.65 9.73 12.00
CA ARG A 480 9.96 9.78 10.57
C ARG A 480 9.68 8.46 9.87
N ASP A 481 9.88 7.34 10.54
CA ASP A 481 9.59 6.00 10.05
C ASP A 481 8.10 5.76 9.75
N LYS A 482 7.22 6.69 10.11
CA LYS A 482 5.83 6.67 9.66
C LYS A 482 5.68 6.71 8.12
N THR A 483 6.71 7.05 7.37
CA THR A 483 6.72 6.87 5.91
C THR A 483 6.40 5.43 5.52
N LYS A 484 6.75 4.44 6.34
CA LYS A 484 6.38 3.03 6.16
C LYS A 484 4.86 2.86 6.03
N ILE A 485 4.06 3.56 6.85
CA ILE A 485 2.60 3.48 6.79
C ILE A 485 2.00 4.27 5.61
N GLU A 486 2.66 5.35 5.19
CA GLU A 486 2.30 6.06 3.95
C GLU A 486 2.49 5.15 2.72
N ASP A 487 3.52 4.32 2.72
CA ASP A 487 3.77 3.31 1.69
C ASP A 487 2.69 2.22 1.67
N VAL A 488 2.20 1.78 2.84
CA VAL A 488 1.02 0.89 2.93
C VAL A 488 -0.14 1.49 2.15
N PHE A 489 -0.50 2.73 2.48
CA PHE A 489 -1.65 3.38 1.85
C PHE A 489 -1.45 3.66 0.36
N LYS A 490 -0.24 4.00 -0.05
CA LYS A 490 0.10 4.18 -1.47
C LYS A 490 -0.07 2.87 -2.24
N ASN A 491 0.43 1.76 -1.68
CA ASN A 491 0.30 0.43 -2.25
C ASN A 491 -1.17 0.02 -2.35
N VAL A 492 -1.88 -0.01 -1.23
CA VAL A 492 -3.29 -0.43 -1.14
C VAL A 492 -4.19 0.36 -2.09
N LYS A 493 -4.05 1.68 -2.15
CA LYS A 493 -4.90 2.53 -2.99
C LYS A 493 -4.59 2.45 -4.47
N SER A 494 -3.31 2.47 -4.82
CA SER A 494 -2.88 2.67 -6.21
C SER A 494 -2.57 1.36 -6.92
N PHE A 495 -1.80 0.48 -6.28
CA PHE A 495 -1.32 -0.74 -6.91
C PHE A 495 -2.30 -1.90 -6.74
N LEU A 496 -2.91 -2.04 -5.56
CA LEU A 496 -3.93 -3.05 -5.29
C LEU A 496 -5.33 -2.59 -5.70
N LYS A 497 -5.46 -1.40 -6.28
CA LYS A 497 -6.69 -0.81 -6.82
C LYS A 497 -7.87 -0.84 -5.83
N LEU A 498 -7.62 -0.52 -4.56
CA LEU A 498 -8.68 -0.37 -3.58
C LEU A 498 -9.71 0.70 -3.99
N ARG A 499 -9.27 1.77 -4.61
CA ARG A 499 -10.11 2.89 -5.01
C ARG A 499 -10.35 2.96 -6.53
N PRO A 500 -11.56 3.39 -6.94
CA PRO A 500 -12.72 3.70 -6.09
C PRO A 500 -13.40 2.45 -5.55
N PHE A 501 -14.11 2.58 -4.41
CA PHE A 501 -15.01 1.54 -3.96
C PHE A 501 -16.25 1.47 -4.84
N PHE A 502 -16.54 0.31 -5.37
CA PHE A 502 -17.74 0.03 -6.19
C PHE A 502 -18.77 -0.84 -5.46
N VAL A 503 -18.45 -1.29 -4.24
CA VAL A 503 -19.34 -2.11 -3.41
C VAL A 503 -20.32 -1.24 -2.62
N ASN A 504 -21.49 -1.79 -2.25
CA ASN A 504 -22.62 -0.99 -1.75
C ASN A 504 -22.88 -1.11 -0.25
N THR A 505 -22.38 -2.15 0.43
CA THR A 505 -22.66 -2.38 1.86
C THR A 505 -21.43 -2.04 2.70
N ASN A 506 -21.64 -1.78 4.00
CA ASN A 506 -20.53 -1.57 4.94
C ASN A 506 -19.65 -2.82 5.02
N ALA A 507 -20.26 -4.01 5.13
CA ALA A 507 -19.55 -5.28 5.20
C ALA A 507 -18.66 -5.51 3.96
N HIS A 508 -19.18 -5.23 2.77
CA HIS A 508 -18.40 -5.36 1.54
C HIS A 508 -17.23 -4.35 1.47
N VAL A 509 -17.41 -3.10 1.96
CA VAL A 509 -16.31 -2.12 2.03
C VAL A 509 -15.20 -2.60 2.95
N GLU A 510 -15.56 -3.12 4.13
CA GLU A 510 -14.61 -3.68 5.08
C GLU A 510 -13.91 -4.93 4.55
N ALA A 511 -14.66 -5.84 3.89
CA ALA A 511 -14.10 -7.04 3.29
C ALA A 511 -13.12 -6.72 2.15
N VAL A 512 -13.47 -5.78 1.26
CA VAL A 512 -12.57 -5.34 0.17
C VAL A 512 -11.29 -4.71 0.74
N TYR A 513 -11.40 -3.94 1.83
CA TYR A 513 -10.22 -3.41 2.50
C TYR A 513 -9.39 -4.55 3.11
N THR A 514 -10.02 -5.52 3.75
CA THR A 514 -9.35 -6.72 4.29
C THR A 514 -8.59 -7.48 3.20
N ILE A 515 -9.19 -7.74 2.04
CA ILE A 515 -8.51 -8.37 0.90
C ILE A 515 -7.29 -7.57 0.44
N CYS A 516 -7.40 -6.24 0.36
CA CYS A 516 -6.27 -5.40 -0.02
C CYS A 516 -5.17 -5.39 1.06
N ILE A 517 -5.52 -5.50 2.34
CA ILE A 517 -4.55 -5.64 3.43
C ILE A 517 -3.84 -7.00 3.37
N LEU A 518 -4.55 -8.09 3.10
CA LEU A 518 -3.94 -9.42 2.92
C LEU A 518 -2.98 -9.42 1.72
N ALA A 519 -3.38 -8.83 0.60
CA ALA A 519 -2.51 -8.69 -0.56
C ALA A 519 -1.26 -7.83 -0.26
N TYR A 520 -1.45 -6.72 0.48
CA TYR A 520 -0.32 -5.92 0.94
C TYR A 520 0.61 -6.71 1.87
N PHE A 521 0.06 -7.50 2.79
CA PHE A 521 0.83 -8.33 3.71
C PHE A 521 1.73 -9.31 2.96
N ILE A 522 1.19 -10.04 1.98
CA ILE A 522 1.93 -10.96 1.12
C ILE A 522 3.02 -10.21 0.34
N ASN A 523 2.66 -9.08 -0.28
CA ASN A 523 3.60 -8.27 -1.05
C ASN A 523 4.72 -7.71 -0.18
N LYS A 524 4.42 -7.29 1.06
CA LYS A 524 5.43 -6.78 1.99
C LYS A 524 6.40 -7.88 2.41
N TYR A 525 5.90 -9.09 2.64
CA TYR A 525 6.75 -10.23 2.94
C TYR A 525 7.71 -10.53 1.77
N LEU A 526 7.19 -10.65 0.55
CA LEU A 526 8.02 -10.88 -0.64
C LEU A 526 9.04 -9.74 -0.84
N SER A 527 8.63 -8.49 -0.65
CA SER A 527 9.54 -7.34 -0.74
C SER A 527 10.64 -7.39 0.31
N ASN A 528 10.32 -7.77 1.55
CA ASN A 528 11.31 -7.91 2.62
C ASN A 528 12.30 -9.06 2.32
N GLN A 529 11.85 -10.21 1.77
CA GLN A 529 12.74 -11.29 1.32
C GLN A 529 13.67 -10.81 0.20
N ARG A 530 13.16 -10.11 -0.81
CA ARG A 530 13.98 -9.56 -1.89
C ARG A 530 14.97 -8.50 -1.40
N LYS A 531 14.57 -7.66 -0.44
CA LYS A 531 15.45 -6.70 0.21
C LYS A 531 16.59 -7.39 1.00
N ALA A 532 16.30 -8.49 1.67
CA ALA A 532 17.30 -9.27 2.42
C ALA A 532 18.42 -9.82 1.52
N ILE A 533 18.14 -10.05 0.24
CA ILE A 533 19.13 -10.50 -0.74
C ILE A 533 19.80 -9.35 -1.51
N GLY A 534 19.62 -8.10 -1.06
CA GLY A 534 20.30 -6.90 -1.58
C GLY A 534 19.54 -6.17 -2.68
N GLU A 535 18.27 -6.47 -2.92
CA GLU A 535 17.45 -5.70 -3.84
C GLU A 535 16.80 -4.47 -3.15
N LYS A 536 16.20 -3.58 -3.94
CA LYS A 536 15.47 -2.41 -3.41
C LYS A 536 14.19 -2.83 -2.66
N ASP A 537 13.65 -1.94 -1.84
CA ASP A 537 12.31 -2.11 -1.26
C ASP A 537 11.25 -1.84 -2.35
N TYR A 538 10.43 -2.83 -2.64
CA TYR A 538 9.41 -2.75 -3.70
C TYR A 538 8.08 -2.28 -3.13
N LEU A 539 7.63 -1.10 -3.55
CA LEU A 539 6.31 -0.57 -3.21
C LEU A 539 5.23 -0.91 -4.24
N ASN A 540 5.66 -1.30 -5.44
CA ASN A 540 4.78 -1.53 -6.58
C ASN A 540 4.67 -3.03 -6.87
N SER A 541 3.46 -3.60 -6.77
CA SER A 541 3.20 -5.01 -7.09
C SER A 541 3.66 -5.39 -8.49
N LYS A 542 3.51 -4.51 -9.50
CA LYS A 542 3.97 -4.78 -10.86
C LYS A 542 5.47 -5.01 -10.94
N GLU A 543 6.27 -4.19 -10.23
CA GLU A 543 7.72 -4.36 -10.18
C GLU A 543 8.09 -5.59 -9.33
N LEU A 544 7.37 -5.81 -8.24
CA LEU A 544 7.58 -6.93 -7.33
C LEU A 544 7.40 -8.28 -8.02
N TYR A 545 6.36 -8.41 -8.85
CA TYR A 545 6.05 -9.64 -9.57
C TYR A 545 6.63 -9.69 -11.00
N ALA A 546 7.29 -8.63 -11.48
CA ALA A 546 7.83 -8.57 -12.84
C ALA A 546 8.71 -9.77 -13.24
N PRO A 547 9.60 -10.32 -12.37
CA PRO A 547 10.41 -11.48 -12.72
C PRO A 547 9.62 -12.78 -12.92
N PHE A 548 8.37 -12.83 -12.44
CA PHE A 548 7.50 -14.01 -12.47
C PHE A 548 6.43 -13.92 -13.56
N LYS A 549 6.29 -12.75 -14.20
CA LYS A 549 5.38 -12.54 -15.31
C LYS A 549 5.89 -13.20 -16.58
N ASP A 550 4.99 -13.41 -17.52
CA ASP A 550 5.26 -14.01 -18.81
C ASP A 550 5.81 -15.45 -18.75
N ILE A 551 5.65 -16.09 -17.60
CA ILE A 551 5.95 -17.51 -17.40
C ILE A 551 4.62 -18.23 -17.28
N ASP A 552 4.19 -18.76 -18.44
CA ASP A 552 2.86 -19.31 -18.64
C ASP A 552 2.84 -20.83 -18.58
N ILE A 553 1.65 -21.38 -18.44
CA ILE A 553 1.35 -22.78 -18.78
C ILE A 553 0.83 -22.80 -20.22
N ALA A 554 1.48 -23.55 -21.09
CA ALA A 554 1.02 -23.82 -22.44
C ALA A 554 0.25 -25.14 -22.49
N THR A 555 -0.89 -25.16 -23.16
CA THR A 555 -1.58 -26.37 -23.58
C THR A 555 -1.12 -26.68 -25.01
N LEU A 556 -0.36 -27.75 -25.15
CA LEU A 556 0.13 -28.26 -26.43
C LEU A 556 -0.80 -29.37 -26.90
N ALA A 557 -1.20 -29.33 -28.17
CA ALA A 557 -2.01 -30.36 -28.80
C ALA A 557 -1.30 -30.96 -30.01
N ASP A 558 -1.42 -32.25 -30.17
CA ASP A 558 -1.09 -32.92 -31.43
C ASP A 558 -2.23 -32.74 -32.42
N SER A 559 -1.95 -32.10 -33.56
CA SER A 559 -2.96 -31.83 -34.61
C SER A 559 -3.54 -33.09 -35.27
N ASN A 560 -2.86 -34.24 -35.15
CA ASN A 560 -3.30 -35.51 -35.77
C ASN A 560 -4.15 -36.36 -34.83
N THR A 561 -3.75 -36.45 -33.55
CA THR A 561 -4.44 -37.30 -32.55
C THR A 561 -5.41 -36.53 -31.68
N GLY A 562 -5.30 -35.18 -31.62
CA GLY A 562 -6.07 -34.35 -30.70
C GLY A 562 -5.66 -34.51 -29.22
N GLN A 563 -4.66 -35.31 -28.92
CA GLN A 563 -4.16 -35.44 -27.54
C GLN A 563 -3.49 -34.14 -27.11
N THR A 564 -3.69 -33.78 -25.83
CA THR A 564 -3.17 -32.55 -25.26
C THR A 564 -2.23 -32.84 -24.08
N VAL A 565 -1.21 -32.01 -23.94
CA VAL A 565 -0.33 -32.00 -22.79
C VAL A 565 -0.18 -30.55 -22.30
N ARG A 566 -0.15 -30.35 -20.99
CA ARG A 566 0.12 -29.05 -20.37
C ARG A 566 1.55 -28.99 -19.89
N LYS A 567 2.21 -27.90 -20.21
CA LYS A 567 3.62 -27.71 -19.87
C LYS A 567 3.88 -26.27 -19.50
N ALA A 568 4.57 -26.05 -18.37
CA ALA A 568 5.05 -24.73 -18.02
C ALA A 568 6.20 -24.30 -18.96
N VAL A 569 6.23 -23.02 -19.28
CA VAL A 569 7.36 -22.40 -20.02
C VAL A 569 8.63 -22.56 -19.16
N GLU A 570 9.74 -22.82 -19.81
CA GLU A 570 11.03 -22.94 -19.12
C GLU A 570 11.42 -21.64 -18.43
N LEU A 571 11.86 -21.75 -17.18
CA LEU A 571 12.22 -20.59 -16.37
C LEU A 571 13.52 -19.95 -16.87
N PRO A 572 13.55 -18.62 -17.08
CA PRO A 572 14.79 -17.91 -17.29
C PRO A 572 15.79 -18.16 -16.15
N PRO A 573 17.09 -18.28 -16.44
CA PRO A 573 18.11 -18.57 -15.42
C PRO A 573 18.10 -17.58 -14.25
N ASP A 574 17.84 -16.29 -14.53
CA ASP A 574 17.80 -15.25 -13.49
C ASP A 574 16.56 -15.39 -12.60
N THR A 575 15.40 -15.76 -13.16
CA THR A 575 14.19 -16.02 -12.39
C THR A 575 14.37 -17.25 -11.49
N LYS A 576 15.00 -18.30 -12.01
CA LYS A 576 15.30 -19.50 -11.22
C LYS A 576 16.23 -19.18 -10.04
N LYS A 577 17.32 -18.44 -10.29
CA LYS A 577 18.25 -17.98 -9.23
C LYS A 577 17.53 -17.10 -8.21
N LEU A 578 16.65 -16.21 -8.66
CA LEU A 578 15.87 -15.36 -7.75
C LEU A 578 15.01 -16.21 -6.82
N LEU A 579 14.22 -17.14 -7.37
CA LEU A 579 13.37 -18.05 -6.58
C LEU A 579 14.17 -18.87 -5.56
N GLU A 580 15.33 -19.38 -5.95
CA GLU A 580 16.22 -20.10 -5.03
C GLU A 580 16.71 -19.20 -3.88
N ARG A 581 17.11 -17.97 -4.17
CA ARG A 581 17.60 -17.00 -3.16
C ARG A 581 16.53 -16.52 -2.19
N ILE A 582 15.27 -16.48 -2.60
CA ILE A 582 14.13 -16.10 -1.74
C ILE A 582 13.38 -17.32 -1.19
N GLU A 583 14.00 -18.50 -1.23
CA GLU A 583 13.47 -19.76 -0.70
C GLU A 583 12.16 -20.25 -1.35
N LEU A 584 11.88 -19.81 -2.57
CA LEU A 584 10.73 -20.21 -3.39
C LEU A 584 11.10 -21.16 -4.54
N GLY A 585 12.28 -21.77 -4.51
CA GLY A 585 12.77 -22.67 -5.57
C GLY A 585 11.85 -23.86 -5.84
N HIS A 586 11.12 -24.33 -4.84
CA HIS A 586 10.14 -25.42 -4.97
C HIS A 586 8.94 -25.06 -5.87
N VAL A 587 8.56 -23.79 -5.96
CA VAL A 587 7.48 -23.31 -6.84
C VAL A 587 7.81 -23.55 -8.32
N ALA A 588 9.11 -23.52 -8.65
CA ALA A 588 9.62 -23.78 -9.99
C ALA A 588 9.56 -25.27 -10.40
N LEU A 589 9.50 -26.17 -9.42
CA LEU A 589 9.56 -27.62 -9.61
C LEU A 589 8.18 -28.29 -9.65
N THR A 590 7.11 -27.54 -9.49
CA THR A 590 5.75 -28.08 -9.53
C THR A 590 5.46 -28.62 -10.93
N GLN A 591 5.63 -29.93 -11.13
CA GLN A 591 5.19 -30.62 -12.33
C GLN A 591 3.66 -30.58 -12.35
N LEU A 592 3.10 -30.12 -13.46
CA LEU A 592 1.68 -30.02 -13.72
C LEU A 592 1.07 -31.40 -13.97
#